data_4c053b65fbb4e8970d68fa16115fd8dc
#
_entry.id   4c053b65fbb4e8970d68fa16115fd8dc
#
_cell.length_a   1.000
_cell.length_b   1.000
_cell.length_c   1.000
_cell.angle_alpha   90.00
_cell.angle_beta   90.00
_cell.angle_gamma   90.00
#
_symmetry.space_group_name_H-M   'P 1'
#
loop_
_entity.id
_entity.type
_entity.pdbx_description
1 polymer ?
#
loop_
_entity_poly.entity_id
_entity_poly.type
_entity_poly.pdbx_seq_one_letter_code
_entity_poly.pdbx_strand_id
1 'polypeptide(L)'
;VFANGISGTVNAVRILGGSNQVAFAVSGSGIWLQHPTDLVESGQIRNARIRYDTMENKAWKRIRIRTTNDLAGGDIEVYKIGPTSDTVITTLYEGNPTTADIDLGDAYIDAGPDASFKLTLTRNSTDATTGPVVVGIAVKALPTPTRARVLQIPLFCYDKETDKTGNIIGYEGYSRERLNALETIEANGQTVILQDFNQGGEPTEVIIDQVTFVRSTPANRNYTGFGGIIQLIARTVV
;
A
#
# COMPACT_ATOMS: atom_id res chain seq x y z
N VAL A 1 11.80 -3.96 30.27
CA VAL A 1 12.95 -3.13 29.90
C VAL A 1 13.96 -3.25 31.04
N PHE A 2 15.13 -3.76 30.74
CA PHE A 2 16.16 -4.01 31.74
C PHE A 2 17.28 -2.99 31.63
N ALA A 3 17.82 -2.61 32.78
CA ALA A 3 18.96 -1.71 32.82
C ALA A 3 20.17 -2.35 32.11
N ASN A 4 21.07 -1.52 31.59
CA ASN A 4 22.32 -1.95 30.97
C ASN A 4 23.10 -2.93 31.87
N GLY A 5 23.51 -4.05 31.30
CA GLY A 5 24.37 -5.02 31.95
C GLY A 5 23.69 -6.12 32.75
N ILE A 6 22.34 -6.16 32.79
CA ILE A 6 21.61 -7.27 33.41
C ILE A 6 21.33 -8.34 32.36
N SER A 7 21.90 -9.52 32.56
CA SER A 7 21.59 -10.70 31.75
C SER A 7 21.04 -11.81 32.64
N GLY A 8 20.02 -12.53 32.11
CA GLY A 8 19.43 -13.67 32.82
C GLY A 8 17.90 -13.67 32.74
N THR A 9 17.32 -14.76 33.25
CA THR A 9 15.86 -14.93 33.27
C THR A 9 15.27 -14.24 34.49
N VAL A 10 14.20 -13.46 34.31
CA VAL A 10 13.45 -12.87 35.41
C VAL A 10 12.58 -13.94 36.06
N ASN A 11 12.85 -14.25 37.30
CA ASN A 11 12.15 -15.29 38.03
C ASN A 11 10.97 -14.76 38.86
N ALA A 12 11.04 -13.50 39.27
CA ALA A 12 9.99 -12.87 40.06
C ALA A 12 9.98 -11.35 39.84
N VAL A 13 8.79 -10.76 39.89
CA VAL A 13 8.56 -9.31 39.90
C VAL A 13 7.62 -8.97 41.04
N ARG A 14 7.95 -7.94 41.85
CA ARG A 14 7.16 -7.45 42.94
C ARG A 14 7.19 -5.92 43.01
N ILE A 15 6.08 -5.34 43.41
CA ILE A 15 6.00 -3.92 43.75
C ILE A 15 6.25 -3.78 45.26
N LEU A 16 7.19 -2.93 45.63
CA LEU A 16 7.49 -2.63 47.04
C LEU A 16 6.47 -1.62 47.56
N GLY A 17 5.66 -2.03 48.55
CA GLY A 17 4.50 -1.28 49.01
C GLY A 17 4.79 0.07 49.68
N GLY A 18 6.05 0.38 49.99
CA GLY A 18 6.41 1.67 50.59
C GLY A 18 6.94 2.73 49.63
N SER A 19 7.45 2.31 48.44
CA SER A 19 8.11 3.19 47.49
C SER A 19 7.48 3.15 46.06
N ASN A 20 6.51 2.29 45.84
CA ASN A 20 5.97 1.97 44.51
C ASN A 20 7.03 1.54 43.48
N GLN A 21 8.23 1.17 43.94
CA GLN A 21 9.29 0.71 43.07
C GLN A 21 9.07 -0.76 42.69
N VAL A 22 9.41 -1.10 41.49
CA VAL A 22 9.39 -2.48 41.02
C VAL A 22 10.71 -3.16 41.39
N ALA A 23 10.64 -4.27 42.12
CA ALA A 23 11.74 -5.17 42.40
C ALA A 23 11.62 -6.40 41.47
N PHE A 24 12.73 -6.86 40.92
CA PHE A 24 12.76 -8.07 40.12
C PHE A 24 13.99 -8.90 40.40
N ALA A 25 13.79 -10.22 40.48
CA ALA A 25 14.86 -11.17 40.68
C ALA A 25 15.30 -11.76 39.36
N VAL A 26 16.60 -11.67 39.06
CA VAL A 26 17.19 -12.17 37.82
C VAL A 26 18.15 -13.30 38.13
N SER A 27 17.98 -14.45 37.47
CA SER A 27 18.81 -15.63 37.67
C SER A 27 20.27 -15.28 37.35
N GLY A 28 21.17 -15.60 38.31
CA GLY A 28 22.60 -15.33 38.20
C GLY A 28 23.02 -13.86 38.41
N SER A 29 22.05 -12.93 38.56
CA SER A 29 22.35 -11.49 38.72
C SER A 29 21.80 -10.88 40.01
N GLY A 30 20.99 -11.60 40.80
CA GLY A 30 20.47 -11.15 42.09
C GLY A 30 19.13 -10.40 42.00
N ILE A 31 18.86 -9.54 43.01
CA ILE A 31 17.65 -8.75 43.09
C ILE A 31 17.98 -7.31 42.66
N TRP A 32 17.15 -6.78 41.77
CA TRP A 32 17.28 -5.45 41.21
C TRP A 32 16.06 -4.60 41.58
N LEU A 33 16.28 -3.31 41.80
CA LEU A 33 15.26 -2.33 42.07
C LEU A 33 15.18 -1.33 40.91
N GLN A 34 13.96 -0.96 40.57
CA GLN A 34 13.76 0.17 39.68
C GLN A 34 14.33 1.43 40.31
N HIS A 35 15.14 2.18 39.58
CA HIS A 35 15.60 3.48 40.10
C HIS A 35 14.39 4.44 40.25
N PRO A 36 14.30 5.24 41.32
CA PRO A 36 13.10 6.05 41.57
C PRO A 36 12.92 7.18 40.53
N THR A 37 13.98 7.70 39.98
CA THR A 37 13.96 8.88 39.08
C THR A 37 14.61 8.66 37.73
N ASP A 38 15.67 7.85 37.66
CA ASP A 38 16.37 7.67 36.41
C ASP A 38 15.54 6.88 35.40
N LEU A 39 15.49 7.39 34.18
CA LEU A 39 14.91 6.73 33.02
C LEU A 39 15.87 5.67 32.48
N VAL A 40 15.35 4.66 31.84
CA VAL A 40 16.16 3.72 31.07
C VAL A 40 16.83 4.47 29.89
N GLU A 41 18.02 4.04 29.49
CA GLU A 41 18.78 4.69 28.42
C GLU A 41 18.00 4.79 27.13
N SER A 42 17.30 3.71 26.75
CA SER A 42 16.42 3.72 25.59
C SER A 42 15.19 2.85 25.80
N GLY A 43 14.12 3.21 25.09
CA GLY A 43 12.88 2.46 25.08
C GLY A 43 12.27 2.44 23.67
N GLN A 44 11.36 1.51 23.43
CA GLN A 44 10.73 1.38 22.12
C GLN A 44 9.21 1.39 22.25
N ILE A 45 8.57 2.12 21.36
CA ILE A 45 7.13 2.08 21.13
C ILE A 45 6.92 1.50 19.73
N ARG A 46 6.22 0.38 19.66
CA ARG A 46 5.89 -0.27 18.39
C ARG A 46 4.37 -0.35 18.25
N ASN A 47 3.81 0.17 17.20
CA ASN A 47 2.40 0.01 16.92
C ASN A 47 2.12 -1.30 16.18
N ALA A 48 0.88 -1.78 16.30
CA ALA A 48 0.39 -2.88 15.47
C ALA A 48 0.27 -2.43 14.00
N ARG A 49 -0.02 -3.37 13.12
CA ARG A 49 -0.27 -3.06 11.70
C ARG A 49 -1.49 -2.16 11.55
N ILE A 50 -1.31 -1.03 10.89
CA ILE A 50 -2.37 -0.06 10.59
C ILE A 50 -2.94 -0.39 9.21
N ARG A 51 -4.25 -0.61 9.11
CA ARG A 51 -4.95 -0.98 7.85
C ARG A 51 -6.03 0.00 7.44
N TYR A 52 -6.59 0.77 8.35
CA TYR A 52 -7.75 1.65 8.12
C TYR A 52 -8.95 0.91 7.51
N ASP A 53 -9.20 -0.32 7.97
CA ASP A 53 -10.32 -1.20 7.58
C ASP A 53 -10.44 -1.50 6.08
N THR A 54 -9.37 -1.30 5.31
CA THR A 54 -9.32 -1.62 3.88
C THR A 54 -8.13 -2.49 3.54
N MET A 55 -8.29 -3.38 2.55
CA MET A 55 -7.22 -4.25 2.03
C MET A 55 -6.52 -3.64 0.81
N GLU A 56 -6.94 -2.48 0.38
CA GLU A 56 -6.32 -1.77 -0.73
C GLU A 56 -4.92 -1.27 -0.36
N ASN A 57 -4.05 -1.21 -1.36
CA ASN A 57 -2.74 -0.57 -1.21
C ASN A 57 -2.90 0.89 -0.80
N LYS A 58 -1.98 1.38 0.00
CA LYS A 58 -2.00 2.74 0.54
C LYS A 58 -0.71 3.48 0.28
N ALA A 59 -0.84 4.72 -0.14
CA ALA A 59 0.25 5.68 -0.11
C ALA A 59 0.34 6.27 1.30
N TRP A 60 1.37 5.91 2.02
CA TRP A 60 1.66 6.41 3.37
C TRP A 60 2.30 7.78 3.25
N LYS A 61 1.57 8.83 3.64
CA LYS A 61 1.99 10.22 3.35
C LYS A 61 2.71 10.88 4.50
N ARG A 62 2.28 10.65 5.74
CA ARG A 62 2.80 11.42 6.87
C ARG A 62 2.65 10.68 8.18
N ILE A 63 3.67 10.82 9.04
CA ILE A 63 3.59 10.49 10.47
C ILE A 63 3.66 11.79 11.26
N ARG A 64 2.72 11.97 12.19
CA ARG A 64 2.73 13.08 13.13
C ARG A 64 3.01 12.53 14.51
N ILE A 65 4.05 13.06 15.17
CA ILE A 65 4.43 12.74 16.53
C ILE A 65 4.23 13.97 17.38
N ARG A 66 3.53 13.81 18.50
CA ARG A 66 3.36 14.87 19.49
C ARG A 66 4.08 14.49 20.77
N THR A 67 4.84 15.43 21.32
CA THR A 67 5.55 15.31 22.60
C THR A 67 5.05 16.38 23.57
N THR A 68 5.27 16.20 24.85
CA THR A 68 4.93 17.21 25.87
C THR A 68 6.04 18.24 26.04
N ASN A 69 7.24 17.94 25.57
CA ASN A 69 8.44 18.75 25.71
C ASN A 69 9.22 18.76 24.38
N ASP A 70 10.28 19.52 24.33
CA ASP A 70 11.24 19.60 23.22
C ASP A 70 12.28 18.45 23.25
N LEU A 71 11.87 17.25 23.66
CA LEU A 71 12.67 16.04 23.84
C LEU A 71 13.64 16.05 25.04
N ALA A 72 13.77 17.18 25.75
CA ALA A 72 14.56 17.33 26.98
C ALA A 72 16.00 16.77 26.87
N GLY A 73 16.67 17.06 25.76
CA GLY A 73 18.05 16.61 25.47
C GLY A 73 18.17 15.15 25.06
N GLY A 74 17.07 14.46 24.85
CA GLY A 74 17.02 13.11 24.28
C GLY A 74 16.69 13.14 22.77
N ASP A 75 16.46 11.97 22.19
CA ASP A 75 16.06 11.85 20.80
C ASP A 75 14.94 10.82 20.56
N ILE A 76 14.32 10.88 19.38
CA ILE A 76 13.33 9.91 18.91
C ILE A 76 13.71 9.49 17.50
N GLU A 77 14.11 8.25 17.32
CA GLU A 77 14.28 7.66 16.01
C GLU A 77 12.98 7.01 15.55
N VAL A 78 12.57 7.33 14.33
CA VAL A 78 11.35 6.85 13.69
C VAL A 78 11.70 5.83 12.64
N TYR A 79 11.14 4.63 12.75
CA TYR A 79 11.36 3.52 11.82
C TYR A 79 10.07 3.09 11.16
N LYS A 80 10.16 2.68 9.90
CA LYS A 80 9.20 1.78 9.28
C LYS A 80 9.64 0.34 9.52
N ILE A 81 8.72 -0.48 10.00
CA ILE A 81 8.98 -1.90 10.21
C ILE A 81 8.83 -2.63 8.89
N GLY A 82 9.90 -3.22 8.42
CA GLY A 82 9.93 -4.07 7.23
C GLY A 82 9.79 -5.57 7.58
N PRO A 83 9.63 -6.43 6.56
CA PRO A 83 9.53 -7.88 6.77
C PRO A 83 10.83 -8.51 7.25
N THR A 84 11.98 -7.98 6.86
CA THR A 84 13.31 -8.50 7.19
C THR A 84 14.15 -7.54 8.01
N SER A 85 13.94 -6.23 7.87
CA SER A 85 14.69 -5.19 8.58
C SER A 85 13.84 -3.93 8.74
N ASP A 86 14.09 -3.22 9.83
CA ASP A 86 13.50 -1.91 10.07
C ASP A 86 14.31 -0.84 9.32
N THR A 87 13.61 0.13 8.73
CA THR A 87 14.23 1.24 8.00
C THR A 87 14.02 2.53 8.77
N VAL A 88 15.11 3.24 9.06
CA VAL A 88 15.05 4.58 9.68
C VAL A 88 14.41 5.56 8.69
N ILE A 89 13.40 6.29 9.16
CA ILE A 89 12.76 7.37 8.40
C ILE A 89 13.42 8.68 8.74
N THR A 90 13.54 8.98 10.03
CA THR A 90 14.12 10.22 10.53
C THR A 90 14.47 10.10 12.01
N THR A 91 15.30 11.03 12.49
CA THR A 91 15.59 11.21 13.91
C THR A 91 15.20 12.63 14.32
N LEU A 92 14.47 12.76 15.41
CA LEU A 92 14.10 14.03 16.02
C LEU A 92 15.04 14.30 17.19
N TYR A 93 15.57 15.51 17.24
CA TYR A 93 16.51 15.98 18.26
C TYR A 93 15.92 17.13 19.08
N GLU A 94 16.60 17.52 20.14
CA GLU A 94 16.31 18.73 20.90
C GLU A 94 16.20 19.96 19.96
N GLY A 95 15.19 20.80 20.22
CA GLY A 95 14.89 21.96 19.39
C GLY A 95 13.90 21.68 18.24
N ASN A 96 13.52 20.41 18.00
CA ASN A 96 12.40 20.11 17.13
C ASN A 96 11.07 20.56 17.79
N PRO A 97 10.08 20.98 16.97
CA PRO A 97 8.80 21.39 17.53
C PRO A 97 8.11 20.23 18.27
N THR A 98 7.33 20.56 19.30
CA THR A 98 6.53 19.58 20.08
C THR A 98 5.51 18.80 19.25
N THR A 99 5.28 19.24 18.02
CA THR A 99 4.54 18.48 17.01
C THR A 99 5.40 18.39 15.76
N ALA A 100 5.93 17.21 15.50
CA ALA A 100 6.69 16.94 14.28
C ALA A 100 5.80 16.26 13.24
N ASP A 101 5.69 16.90 12.08
CA ASP A 101 5.07 16.31 10.88
C ASP A 101 6.17 15.78 9.97
N ILE A 102 6.27 14.46 9.88
CA ILE A 102 7.27 13.76 9.07
C ILE A 102 6.61 13.37 7.76
N ASP A 103 7.09 13.94 6.65
CA ASP A 103 6.68 13.53 5.32
C ASP A 103 7.42 12.23 4.94
N LEU A 104 6.69 11.21 4.57
CA LEU A 104 7.25 9.92 4.18
C LEU A 104 7.77 9.91 2.74
N GLY A 105 7.44 10.96 1.96
CA GLY A 105 7.86 11.08 0.56
C GLY A 105 7.31 9.99 -0.35
N ASP A 106 7.88 9.90 -1.55
CA ASP A 106 7.44 8.94 -2.56
C ASP A 106 7.93 7.51 -2.31
N ALA A 107 8.96 7.33 -1.47
CA ALA A 107 9.54 6.03 -1.15
C ALA A 107 8.54 5.06 -0.44
N TYR A 108 7.44 5.59 0.08
CA TYR A 108 6.42 4.82 0.79
C TYR A 108 5.07 4.76 0.06
N ILE A 109 5.00 5.25 -1.17
CA ILE A 109 3.88 5.02 -2.06
C ILE A 109 3.86 3.52 -2.40
N ASP A 110 2.68 2.92 -2.40
CA ASP A 110 2.44 1.49 -2.68
C ASP A 110 3.15 0.52 -1.73
N ALA A 111 3.39 0.94 -0.51
CA ALA A 111 4.02 0.10 0.51
C ALA A 111 3.13 -1.09 1.00
N GLY A 112 2.00 -1.31 0.36
CA GLY A 112 1.06 -2.39 0.68
C GLY A 112 -0.17 -1.94 1.46
N PRO A 113 -1.05 -2.88 1.81
CA PRO A 113 -2.33 -2.57 2.46
C PRO A 113 -2.17 -2.15 3.92
N ASP A 114 -1.05 -2.46 4.54
CA ASP A 114 -0.76 -2.13 5.94
C ASP A 114 0.67 -1.64 6.15
N ALA A 115 0.90 -0.92 7.23
CA ALA A 115 2.23 -0.54 7.70
C ALA A 115 2.30 -0.58 9.22
N SER A 116 3.52 -0.79 9.73
CA SER A 116 3.86 -0.69 11.14
C SER A 116 5.06 0.23 11.31
N PHE A 117 5.04 0.99 12.39
CA PHE A 117 6.10 1.92 12.72
C PHE A 117 6.63 1.64 14.12
N LYS A 118 7.88 1.99 14.33
CA LYS A 118 8.56 1.89 15.62
C LYS A 118 9.19 3.24 15.94
N LEU A 119 9.05 3.67 17.16
CA LEU A 119 9.79 4.78 17.73
C LEU A 119 10.80 4.21 18.71
N THR A 120 12.05 4.59 18.61
CA THR A 120 13.08 4.36 19.62
C THR A 120 13.30 5.68 20.32
N LEU A 121 13.04 5.73 21.62
CA LEU A 121 13.24 6.92 22.43
C LEU A 121 14.54 6.74 23.22
N THR A 122 15.43 7.70 23.14
CA THR A 122 16.67 7.74 23.90
C THR A 122 16.61 8.91 24.89
N ARG A 123 16.90 8.64 26.17
CA ARG A 123 16.94 9.68 27.18
C ARG A 123 18.12 10.62 26.99
N ASN A 124 18.10 11.74 27.68
CA ASN A 124 19.26 12.64 27.76
C ASN A 124 20.51 11.88 28.26
N SER A 125 21.61 12.02 27.55
CA SER A 125 22.89 11.39 27.87
C SER A 125 23.57 12.01 29.09
N THR A 126 23.28 13.29 29.39
CA THR A 126 23.89 14.04 30.50
C THR A 126 23.03 13.99 31.75
N ASP A 127 21.69 14.00 31.60
CA ASP A 127 20.75 13.94 32.72
C ASP A 127 19.86 12.72 32.57
N ALA A 128 20.12 11.70 33.39
CA ALA A 128 19.39 10.44 33.35
C ALA A 128 17.91 10.56 33.75
N THR A 129 17.51 11.67 34.35
CA THR A 129 16.13 11.89 34.80
C THR A 129 15.23 12.50 33.76
N THR A 130 15.79 12.94 32.64
CA THR A 130 15.07 13.64 31.55
C THR A 130 15.12 12.86 30.23
N GLY A 131 14.10 13.04 29.41
CA GLY A 131 13.99 12.39 28.10
C GLY A 131 12.69 12.71 27.38
N PRO A 132 12.51 12.21 26.16
CA PRO A 132 11.34 12.49 25.37
C PRO A 132 10.07 11.85 25.93
N VAL A 133 8.99 12.60 25.93
CA VAL A 133 7.65 12.12 26.34
C VAL A 133 6.70 12.22 25.17
N VAL A 134 6.37 11.08 24.56
CA VAL A 134 5.43 10.98 23.44
C VAL A 134 4.01 10.87 23.96
N VAL A 135 3.15 11.82 23.58
CA VAL A 135 1.73 11.85 23.95
C VAL A 135 0.81 11.40 22.81
N GLY A 136 1.30 11.32 21.61
CA GLY A 136 0.48 10.85 20.49
C GLY A 136 1.26 10.59 19.22
N ILE A 137 0.77 9.62 18.48
CA ILE A 137 1.26 9.26 17.15
C ILE A 137 0.04 9.20 16.23
N ALA A 138 0.08 9.92 15.12
CA ALA A 138 -0.95 9.83 14.09
C ALA A 138 -0.29 9.55 12.74
N VAL A 139 -0.86 8.65 11.97
CA VAL A 139 -0.36 8.27 10.65
C VAL A 139 -1.42 8.63 9.61
N LYS A 140 -1.01 9.24 8.51
CA LYS A 140 -1.89 9.57 7.40
C LYS A 140 -1.52 8.72 6.18
N ALA A 141 -2.51 8.01 5.65
CA ALA A 141 -2.42 7.28 4.40
C ALA A 141 -3.57 7.64 3.48
N LEU A 142 -3.37 7.44 2.19
CA LEU A 142 -4.40 7.55 1.16
C LEU A 142 -4.51 6.18 0.48
N PRO A 143 -5.72 5.67 0.23
CA PRO A 143 -5.87 4.47 -0.57
C PRO A 143 -5.38 4.74 -1.99
N THR A 144 -4.66 3.79 -2.55
CA THR A 144 -4.20 3.79 -3.95
C THR A 144 -4.81 2.59 -4.66
N PRO A 145 -6.10 2.67 -5.01
CA PRO A 145 -6.73 1.58 -5.74
C PRO A 145 -6.00 1.38 -7.06
N THR A 146 -5.83 0.13 -7.44
CA THR A 146 -5.33 -0.24 -8.76
C THR A 146 -6.23 0.42 -9.81
N ARG A 147 -5.62 1.17 -10.73
CA ARG A 147 -6.38 1.89 -11.76
C ARG A 147 -6.71 0.93 -12.89
N ALA A 148 -7.93 0.44 -12.93
CA ALA A 148 -8.45 -0.18 -14.12
C ALA A 148 -8.57 0.86 -15.25
N ARG A 149 -8.02 0.57 -16.43
CA ARG A 149 -8.20 1.40 -17.62
C ARG A 149 -9.49 0.96 -18.29
N VAL A 150 -10.32 1.92 -18.65
CA VAL A 150 -11.49 1.68 -19.50
C VAL A 150 -11.08 1.98 -20.93
N LEU A 151 -11.27 1.00 -21.80
CA LEU A 151 -10.93 1.04 -23.21
C LEU A 151 -12.23 1.06 -24.01
N GLN A 152 -12.33 2.00 -24.96
CA GLN A 152 -13.40 2.03 -25.95
C GLN A 152 -12.82 1.60 -27.29
N ILE A 153 -13.28 0.49 -27.82
CA ILE A 153 -12.72 -0.14 -29.01
C ILE A 153 -13.81 -0.23 -30.08
N PRO A 154 -13.74 0.57 -31.14
CA PRO A 154 -14.61 0.42 -32.30
C PRO A 154 -14.07 -0.69 -33.20
N LEU A 155 -14.88 -1.69 -33.49
CA LEU A 155 -14.58 -2.76 -34.43
C LEU A 155 -15.49 -2.67 -35.63
N PHE A 156 -14.91 -2.53 -36.82
CA PHE A 156 -15.69 -2.70 -38.05
C PHE A 156 -15.97 -4.18 -38.24
N CYS A 157 -17.22 -4.53 -38.46
CA CYS A 157 -17.65 -5.92 -38.61
C CYS A 157 -18.71 -6.02 -39.70
N TYR A 158 -18.30 -6.61 -40.82
CA TYR A 158 -19.15 -6.84 -41.99
C TYR A 158 -19.09 -8.31 -42.40
N ASP A 159 -20.12 -8.76 -43.17
CA ASP A 159 -20.19 -10.15 -43.62
C ASP A 159 -19.00 -10.52 -44.51
N LYS A 160 -18.53 -9.59 -45.29
CA LYS A 160 -17.35 -9.80 -46.17
C LYS A 160 -16.40 -8.63 -46.07
N GLU A 161 -15.15 -8.96 -45.85
CA GLU A 161 -14.03 -8.03 -45.81
C GLU A 161 -12.99 -8.42 -46.84
N THR A 162 -12.34 -7.44 -47.48
CA THR A 162 -11.21 -7.67 -48.37
C THR A 162 -9.93 -7.32 -47.62
N ASP A 163 -9.03 -8.30 -47.49
CA ASP A 163 -7.74 -8.10 -46.83
C ASP A 163 -6.77 -7.26 -47.69
N LYS A 164 -5.59 -6.97 -47.17
CA LYS A 164 -4.55 -6.20 -47.86
C LYS A 164 -4.02 -6.91 -49.13
N THR A 165 -4.25 -8.22 -49.24
CA THR A 165 -3.82 -9.04 -50.40
C THR A 165 -4.91 -9.21 -51.44
N GLY A 166 -6.11 -8.65 -51.20
CA GLY A 166 -7.25 -8.72 -52.09
C GLY A 166 -8.15 -9.97 -51.90
N ASN A 167 -7.89 -10.78 -50.87
CA ASN A 167 -8.72 -11.94 -50.58
C ASN A 167 -9.97 -11.51 -49.82
N ILE A 168 -11.11 -12.14 -50.16
CA ILE A 168 -12.36 -11.93 -49.45
C ILE A 168 -12.36 -12.85 -48.23
N ILE A 169 -12.51 -12.25 -47.05
CA ILE A 169 -12.65 -12.94 -45.78
C ILE A 169 -14.12 -12.81 -45.34
N GLY A 170 -14.64 -13.90 -44.76
CA GLY A 170 -16.00 -13.93 -44.25
C GLY A 170 -17.03 -14.46 -45.24
N TYR A 171 -18.26 -14.53 -44.78
CA TYR A 171 -19.42 -15.09 -45.48
C TYR A 171 -20.69 -14.41 -44.99
N GLU A 172 -21.81 -14.70 -45.61
CA GLU A 172 -23.11 -14.18 -45.20
C GLU A 172 -23.45 -14.64 -43.77
N GLY A 173 -23.66 -13.69 -42.88
CA GLY A 173 -23.91 -13.96 -41.44
C GLY A 173 -22.67 -13.89 -40.54
N TYR A 174 -21.46 -13.71 -41.12
CA TYR A 174 -20.21 -13.64 -40.37
C TYR A 174 -20.19 -12.51 -39.31
N SER A 175 -20.73 -11.34 -39.66
CA SER A 175 -20.84 -10.21 -38.75
C SER A 175 -21.72 -10.51 -37.54
N ARG A 176 -22.81 -11.27 -37.74
CA ARG A 176 -23.70 -11.68 -36.65
C ARG A 176 -23.04 -12.70 -35.72
N GLU A 177 -22.31 -13.65 -36.28
CA GLU A 177 -21.59 -14.64 -35.44
C GLU A 177 -20.54 -13.97 -34.55
N ARG A 178 -19.80 -13.01 -35.09
CA ARG A 178 -18.82 -12.22 -34.30
C ARG A 178 -19.50 -11.43 -33.19
N LEU A 179 -20.64 -10.79 -33.51
CA LEU A 179 -21.40 -10.05 -32.49
C LEU A 179 -21.87 -11.00 -31.40
N ASN A 180 -22.51 -12.11 -31.75
CA ASN A 180 -22.98 -13.10 -30.76
C ASN A 180 -21.86 -13.69 -29.90
N ALA A 181 -20.67 -13.90 -30.49
CA ALA A 181 -19.50 -14.35 -29.73
C ALA A 181 -19.06 -13.33 -28.67
N LEU A 182 -19.03 -12.05 -29.03
CA LEU A 182 -18.67 -10.97 -28.12
C LEU A 182 -19.74 -10.77 -27.03
N GLU A 183 -21.02 -10.81 -27.37
CA GLU A 183 -22.13 -10.77 -26.42
C GLU A 183 -22.11 -11.96 -25.45
N THR A 184 -21.69 -13.14 -25.93
CA THR A 184 -21.53 -14.32 -25.08
C THR A 184 -20.38 -14.13 -24.07
N ILE A 185 -19.25 -13.56 -24.50
CA ILE A 185 -18.11 -13.24 -23.63
C ILE A 185 -18.52 -12.20 -22.59
N GLU A 186 -19.24 -11.15 -23.01
CA GLU A 186 -19.79 -10.12 -22.09
C GLU A 186 -20.71 -10.77 -21.06
N ALA A 187 -21.70 -11.55 -21.49
CA ALA A 187 -22.68 -12.19 -20.61
C ALA A 187 -22.04 -13.15 -19.58
N ASN A 188 -20.97 -13.83 -19.98
CA ASN A 188 -20.24 -14.74 -19.11
C ASN A 188 -19.22 -14.03 -18.20
N GLY A 189 -18.92 -12.75 -18.41
CA GLY A 189 -17.90 -12.01 -17.68
C GLY A 189 -16.49 -12.60 -17.81
N GLN A 190 -16.21 -13.22 -18.95
CA GLN A 190 -14.91 -13.87 -19.19
C GLN A 190 -13.80 -12.85 -19.41
N THR A 191 -12.63 -13.16 -18.86
CA THR A 191 -11.40 -12.42 -19.16
C THR A 191 -10.90 -12.81 -20.55
N VAL A 192 -10.59 -11.83 -21.37
CA VAL A 192 -10.01 -12.01 -22.69
C VAL A 192 -8.70 -11.24 -22.83
N ILE A 193 -7.84 -11.68 -23.72
CA ILE A 193 -6.57 -11.00 -24.01
C ILE A 193 -6.79 -10.02 -25.15
N LEU A 194 -6.57 -8.74 -24.87
CA LEU A 194 -6.50 -7.70 -25.88
C LEU A 194 -5.05 -7.49 -26.31
N GLN A 195 -4.79 -7.60 -27.60
CA GLN A 195 -3.48 -7.32 -28.17
C GLN A 195 -3.59 -6.26 -29.25
N ASP A 196 -2.90 -5.13 -29.06
CA ASP A 196 -2.80 -4.07 -30.07
C ASP A 196 -1.54 -4.27 -30.92
N PHE A 197 -1.71 -4.83 -32.09
CA PHE A 197 -0.60 -5.11 -33.00
C PHE A 197 0.02 -3.84 -33.61
N ASN A 198 -0.70 -2.71 -33.59
CA ASN A 198 -0.20 -1.47 -34.21
C ASN A 198 0.75 -0.71 -33.28
N GLN A 199 0.61 -0.88 -31.96
CA GLN A 199 1.43 -0.17 -30.99
C GLN A 199 2.53 -1.04 -30.37
N GLY A 200 2.66 -2.30 -30.78
CA GLY A 200 3.64 -3.24 -30.20
C GLY A 200 3.43 -3.48 -28.70
N GLY A 201 2.20 -3.26 -28.22
CA GLY A 201 1.87 -3.35 -26.82
C GLY A 201 1.87 -4.79 -26.31
N GLU A 202 2.20 -4.96 -25.04
CA GLU A 202 2.07 -6.22 -24.33
C GLU A 202 0.60 -6.66 -24.29
N PRO A 203 0.31 -7.96 -24.41
CA PRO A 203 -1.02 -8.48 -24.25
C PRO A 203 -1.62 -8.06 -22.92
N THR A 204 -2.81 -7.49 -22.93
CA THR A 204 -3.48 -7.00 -21.73
C THR A 204 -4.74 -7.81 -21.48
N GLU A 205 -4.90 -8.33 -20.29
CA GLU A 205 -6.14 -8.98 -19.88
C GLU A 205 -7.23 -7.94 -19.64
N VAL A 206 -8.39 -8.16 -20.26
CA VAL A 206 -9.55 -7.27 -20.13
C VAL A 206 -10.83 -8.06 -19.92
N ILE A 207 -11.78 -7.43 -19.26
CA ILE A 207 -13.17 -7.88 -19.18
C ILE A 207 -14.00 -6.95 -20.05
N ILE A 208 -14.87 -7.51 -20.89
CA ILE A 208 -15.81 -6.74 -21.70
C ILE A 208 -16.99 -6.36 -20.81
N ASP A 209 -17.17 -5.06 -20.56
CA ASP A 209 -18.25 -4.52 -19.76
C ASP A 209 -19.52 -4.26 -20.60
N GLN A 210 -19.35 -3.94 -21.88
CA GLN A 210 -20.46 -3.65 -22.78
C GLN A 210 -20.11 -3.91 -24.23
N VAL A 211 -21.03 -4.54 -24.97
CA VAL A 211 -21.03 -4.71 -26.42
C VAL A 211 -22.22 -3.96 -26.99
N THR A 212 -21.99 -3.07 -27.95
CA THR A 212 -23.06 -2.35 -28.64
C THR A 212 -22.85 -2.41 -30.13
N PHE A 213 -23.87 -2.78 -30.90
CA PHE A 213 -23.82 -2.84 -32.34
C PHE A 213 -24.57 -1.67 -32.97
N VAL A 214 -23.90 -0.94 -33.84
CA VAL A 214 -24.48 0.14 -34.62
C VAL A 214 -24.39 -0.24 -36.10
N ARG A 215 -25.55 -0.53 -36.68
CA ARG A 215 -25.62 -0.82 -38.12
C ARG A 215 -25.16 0.38 -38.93
N SER A 216 -24.28 0.16 -39.88
CA SER A 216 -23.85 1.20 -40.79
C SER A 216 -23.67 0.65 -42.20
N THR A 217 -23.73 1.53 -43.18
CA THR A 217 -23.32 1.22 -44.57
C THR A 217 -21.79 1.10 -44.62
N PRO A 218 -21.24 0.17 -45.41
CA PRO A 218 -19.81 0.03 -45.54
C PRO A 218 -19.13 1.36 -45.91
N ALA A 219 -18.11 1.73 -45.15
CA ALA A 219 -17.41 3.00 -45.33
C ALA A 219 -16.52 3.03 -46.61
N ASN A 220 -16.16 1.86 -47.12
CA ASN A 220 -15.33 1.72 -48.33
C ASN A 220 -15.64 0.40 -49.08
N ARG A 221 -15.04 0.22 -50.25
CA ARG A 221 -15.25 -0.94 -51.14
C ARG A 221 -14.73 -2.28 -50.58
N ASN A 222 -13.95 -2.25 -49.51
CA ASN A 222 -13.37 -3.45 -48.90
C ASN A 222 -14.36 -4.17 -48.01
N TYR A 223 -15.51 -3.58 -47.73
CA TYR A 223 -16.56 -4.15 -46.87
C TYR A 223 -17.85 -4.28 -47.66
N THR A 224 -18.48 -5.44 -47.62
CA THR A 224 -19.77 -5.69 -48.28
C THR A 224 -20.67 -6.56 -47.41
N GLY A 225 -21.97 -6.52 -47.72
CA GLY A 225 -22.97 -7.29 -46.98
C GLY A 225 -23.56 -6.57 -45.79
N PHE A 226 -24.17 -7.35 -44.91
CA PHE A 226 -24.70 -6.83 -43.63
C PHE A 226 -23.54 -6.55 -42.67
N GLY A 227 -23.66 -5.49 -41.88
CA GLY A 227 -22.63 -5.18 -40.90
C GLY A 227 -22.79 -3.80 -40.29
N GLY A 228 -21.75 -3.38 -39.59
CA GLY A 228 -21.69 -2.10 -38.90
C GLY A 228 -20.46 -1.97 -38.03
N ILE A 229 -20.60 -1.19 -36.97
CA ILE A 229 -19.57 -0.95 -35.99
C ILE A 229 -20.00 -1.59 -34.66
N ILE A 230 -19.19 -2.50 -34.16
CA ILE A 230 -19.31 -3.01 -32.79
C ILE A 230 -18.47 -2.08 -31.90
N GLN A 231 -19.08 -1.46 -30.94
CA GLN A 231 -18.41 -0.68 -29.91
C GLN A 231 -18.26 -1.56 -28.66
N LEU A 232 -17.02 -1.79 -28.28
CA LEU A 232 -16.69 -2.51 -27.06
C LEU A 232 -16.26 -1.51 -25.99
N ILE A 233 -16.81 -1.66 -24.79
CA ILE A 233 -16.26 -1.04 -23.58
C ILE A 233 -15.65 -2.18 -22.78
N ALA A 234 -14.34 -2.11 -22.57
CA ALA A 234 -13.59 -3.11 -21.86
C ALA A 234 -12.78 -2.47 -20.73
N ARG A 235 -12.57 -3.20 -19.66
CA ARG A 235 -11.81 -2.78 -18.50
C ARG A 235 -10.63 -3.72 -18.29
N THR A 236 -9.43 -3.17 -18.06
CA THR A 236 -8.25 -3.97 -17.74
C THR A 236 -8.43 -4.68 -16.41
N VAL A 237 -8.04 -5.97 -16.37
CA VAL A 237 -7.89 -6.74 -15.13
C VAL A 237 -6.50 -6.45 -14.58
N VAL A 238 -6.44 -6.01 -13.31
CA VAL A 238 -5.18 -5.64 -12.64
C VAL A 238 -4.95 -6.53 -11.45
#